data_be47275da350cc3f1a06e8430a230694
#
_entry.id   be47275da350cc3f1a06e8430a230694
#
_cell.length_a   1.000
_cell.length_b   1.000
_cell.length_c   1.000
_cell.angle_alpha   90.00
_cell.angle_beta   90.00
_cell.angle_gamma   90.00
#
_symmetry.space_group_name_H-M   'P 1'
#
loop_
_entity.id
_entity.type
_entity.pdbx_description
1 polymer ?
#
loop_
_entity_poly.entity_id
_entity_poly.type
_entity_poly.pdbx_seq_one_letter_code
_entity_poly.pdbx_strand_id
1 'polypeptide(L)'
;MYLNRATLIGYLGNDAEVRNGKNNQNFTTFSVATKTSYKDKESGEYISHTEWHRCIVFGKFGEFAATLKKGAHVQIEGEIRHTEYTPKKARKPVRTDSIRVTSILKLDRAEKASADEQEFDEMPPEEEAA
;
A
#
# COMPACT_ATOMS: atom_id res chain seq x y z
N MET A 1 14.23 -0.46 24.68
CA MET A 1 14.11 0.16 23.35
C MET A 1 13.19 -0.66 22.48
N TYR A 2 12.32 -0.01 21.71
CA TYR A 2 11.41 -0.73 20.83
C TYR A 2 11.47 -0.13 19.44
N LEU A 3 11.28 -0.96 18.43
CA LEU A 3 11.22 -0.49 17.06
C LEU A 3 10.06 -1.21 16.35
N ASN A 4 9.16 -0.44 15.73
CA ASN A 4 8.07 -0.98 14.96
C ASN A 4 8.04 -0.22 13.65
N ARG A 5 8.49 -0.84 12.59
CA ARG A 5 8.65 -0.17 11.31
C ARG A 5 8.41 -1.14 10.17
N ALA A 6 7.64 -0.72 9.21
CA ALA A 6 7.40 -1.50 8.01
C ALA A 6 7.61 -0.60 6.81
N THR A 7 8.30 -1.10 5.81
CA THR A 7 8.53 -0.38 4.57
C THR A 7 8.03 -1.26 3.43
N LEU A 8 7.15 -0.71 2.60
CA LEU A 8 6.58 -1.45 1.50
C LEU A 8 6.72 -0.66 0.22
N ILE A 9 7.00 -1.36 -0.87
CA ILE A 9 6.98 -0.76 -2.20
C ILE A 9 6.01 -1.61 -2.99
N GLY A 10 5.01 -1.00 -3.57
CA GLY A 10 4.01 -1.74 -4.33
C GLY A 10 3.04 -0.80 -5.03
N TYR A 11 1.92 -1.36 -5.42
CA TYR A 11 0.92 -0.61 -6.20
C TYR A 11 -0.39 -0.53 -5.44
N LEU A 12 -1.07 0.60 -5.56
CA LEU A 12 -2.37 0.73 -4.91
C LEU A 12 -3.38 -0.17 -5.60
N GLY A 13 -4.16 -0.86 -4.80
CA GLY A 13 -5.20 -1.73 -5.33
C GLY A 13 -6.52 -1.02 -5.55
N ASN A 14 -6.68 0.17 -5.00
CA ASN A 14 -7.89 0.95 -5.16
C ASN A 14 -7.53 2.42 -5.00
N ASP A 15 -8.46 3.29 -5.37
CA ASP A 15 -8.26 4.71 -5.15
C ASP A 15 -8.27 4.96 -3.66
N ALA A 16 -7.44 5.88 -3.20
CA ALA A 16 -7.41 6.22 -1.78
C ALA A 16 -8.72 6.88 -1.39
N GLU A 17 -9.21 6.53 -0.21
CA GLU A 17 -10.47 7.07 0.27
C GLU A 17 -10.29 7.87 1.52
N VAL A 18 -10.91 9.04 1.58
CA VAL A 18 -10.87 9.89 2.76
C VAL A 18 -12.07 9.50 3.62
N ARG A 19 -11.83 9.24 4.88
CA ARG A 19 -12.89 8.88 5.81
C ARG A 19 -12.90 9.84 6.98
N ASN A 20 -14.09 10.03 7.52
CA ASN A 20 -14.24 10.91 8.67
C ASN A 20 -14.11 10.09 9.93
N GLY A 21 -13.23 10.50 10.79
CA GLY A 21 -13.04 9.84 12.06
C GLY A 21 -13.73 10.58 13.18
N LYS A 22 -13.54 10.10 14.39
CA LYS A 22 -14.10 10.75 15.55
C LYS A 22 -13.41 12.08 15.77
N ASN A 23 -14.12 13.01 16.36
CA ASN A 23 -13.58 14.34 16.69
C ASN A 23 -13.13 15.12 15.44
N ASN A 24 -13.83 14.92 14.35
CA ASN A 24 -13.55 15.63 13.10
C ASN A 24 -12.14 15.40 12.57
N GLN A 25 -11.53 14.31 12.95
CA GLN A 25 -10.23 13.98 12.40
C GLN A 25 -10.43 13.09 11.18
N ASN A 26 -10.00 13.56 10.05
CA ASN A 26 -10.11 12.78 8.84
C ASN A 26 -8.89 11.90 8.68
N PHE A 27 -9.06 10.76 8.09
CA PHE A 27 -7.95 9.89 7.76
C PHE A 27 -8.19 9.31 6.36
N THR A 28 -7.11 8.90 5.72
CA THR A 28 -7.18 8.36 4.37
C THR A 28 -6.76 6.91 4.42
N THR A 29 -7.51 6.04 3.73
CA THR A 29 -7.19 4.62 3.70
C THR A 29 -6.93 4.18 2.27
N PHE A 30 -6.03 3.26 2.10
CA PHE A 30 -5.77 2.64 0.80
C PHE A 30 -5.10 1.29 1.03
N SER A 31 -5.04 0.49 -0.02
CA SER A 31 -4.39 -0.81 0.04
C SER A 31 -3.20 -0.82 -0.89
N VAL A 32 -2.10 -1.39 -0.44
CA VAL A 32 -0.92 -1.54 -1.27
C VAL A 32 -0.70 -3.02 -1.51
N ALA A 33 -0.51 -3.40 -2.74
CA ALA A 33 -0.25 -4.78 -3.11
C ALA A 33 1.25 -4.99 -3.26
N THR A 34 1.76 -6.02 -2.61
CA THR A 34 3.13 -6.47 -2.85
C THR A 34 3.03 -7.89 -3.37
N LYS A 35 3.93 -8.23 -4.29
CA LYS A 35 3.84 -9.51 -4.96
C LYS A 35 5.16 -10.23 -4.87
N THR A 36 5.08 -11.52 -4.60
CA THR A 36 6.25 -12.37 -4.63
C THR A 36 5.94 -13.54 -5.56
N SER A 37 6.97 -14.08 -6.18
CA SER A 37 6.77 -15.24 -7.01
C SER A 37 7.91 -16.21 -6.77
N TYR A 38 7.62 -17.47 -6.94
CA TYR A 38 8.65 -18.49 -6.79
C TYR A 38 8.36 -19.61 -7.81
N LYS A 39 9.38 -20.39 -8.09
CA LYS A 39 9.23 -21.46 -9.05
C LYS A 39 8.87 -22.74 -8.32
N ASP A 40 7.79 -23.39 -8.76
CA ASP A 40 7.36 -24.63 -8.16
C ASP A 40 8.28 -25.72 -8.65
N LYS A 41 8.86 -26.47 -7.73
CA LYS A 41 9.81 -27.51 -8.09
C LYS A 41 9.16 -28.66 -8.82
N GLU A 42 7.88 -28.92 -8.54
CA GLU A 42 7.23 -30.03 -9.19
C GLU A 42 6.76 -29.73 -10.59
N SER A 43 6.13 -28.60 -10.80
CA SER A 43 5.60 -28.29 -12.10
C SER A 43 6.51 -27.44 -12.95
N GLY A 44 7.49 -26.81 -12.34
CA GLY A 44 8.38 -25.91 -13.06
C GLY A 44 7.76 -24.56 -13.37
N GLU A 45 6.52 -24.36 -12.94
CA GLU A 45 5.84 -23.10 -13.20
C GLU A 45 6.06 -22.10 -12.08
N TYR A 46 5.93 -20.81 -12.41
CA TYR A 46 6.07 -19.76 -11.42
C TYR A 46 4.73 -19.53 -10.76
N ILE A 47 4.75 -19.48 -9.44
CA ILE A 47 3.54 -19.23 -8.65
C ILE A 47 3.69 -17.86 -8.03
N SER A 48 2.70 -17.00 -8.23
CA SER A 48 2.69 -15.65 -7.68
C SER A 48 1.79 -15.57 -6.48
N HIS A 49 2.20 -14.77 -5.51
CA HIS A 49 1.39 -14.54 -4.32
C HIS A 49 1.34 -13.05 -4.07
N THR A 50 0.15 -12.51 -3.92
CA THR A 50 -0.05 -11.09 -3.67
C THR A 50 -0.55 -10.89 -2.26
N GLU A 51 0.11 -9.98 -1.54
CA GLU A 51 -0.35 -9.58 -0.22
C GLU A 51 -0.95 -8.20 -0.32
N TRP A 52 -2.08 -8.00 0.33
CA TRP A 52 -2.74 -6.72 0.34
C TRP A 52 -2.56 -6.09 1.71
N HIS A 53 -1.92 -4.94 1.74
CA HIS A 53 -1.62 -4.27 3.01
C HIS A 53 -2.53 -3.07 3.17
N ARG A 54 -3.28 -3.06 4.26
CA ARG A 54 -4.17 -1.94 4.54
C ARG A 54 -3.35 -0.81 5.15
N CYS A 55 -3.46 0.36 4.59
CA CYS A 55 -2.70 1.52 5.03
C CYS A 55 -3.63 2.63 5.46
N ILE A 56 -3.27 3.32 6.53
CA ILE A 56 -4.06 4.42 7.08
C ILE A 56 -3.14 5.60 7.30
N VAL A 57 -3.57 6.77 6.83
CA VAL A 57 -2.78 7.99 6.94
C VAL A 57 -3.61 9.04 7.66
N PHE A 58 -3.05 9.60 8.73
CA PHE A 58 -3.71 10.66 9.46
C PHE A 58 -3.02 12.00 9.18
N GLY A 59 -3.74 13.08 9.38
CA GLY A 59 -3.14 14.40 9.33
C GLY A 59 -2.90 14.92 7.93
N LYS A 60 -1.94 15.81 7.82
CA LYS A 60 -1.67 16.48 6.55
C LYS A 60 -1.22 15.57 5.44
N PHE A 61 -0.55 14.50 5.78
CA PHE A 61 -0.16 13.54 4.76
C PHE A 61 -1.40 12.92 4.13
N GLY A 62 -2.54 12.97 4.81
CA GLY A 62 -3.76 12.45 4.25
C GLY A 62 -4.19 13.19 2.99
N GLU A 63 -3.87 14.49 2.88
CA GLU A 63 -4.22 15.26 1.70
C GLU A 63 -3.47 14.74 0.49
N PHE A 64 -2.18 14.47 0.66
CA PHE A 64 -1.41 13.93 -0.45
C PHE A 64 -1.89 12.50 -0.75
N ALA A 65 -2.12 11.71 0.29
CA ALA A 65 -2.55 10.33 0.09
C ALA A 65 -3.89 10.28 -0.65
N ALA A 66 -4.76 11.24 -0.41
CA ALA A 66 -6.06 11.26 -1.06
C ALA A 66 -5.97 11.44 -2.57
N THR A 67 -4.83 11.90 -3.07
CA THR A 67 -4.67 12.06 -4.52
C THR A 67 -4.23 10.76 -5.19
N LEU A 68 -3.92 9.73 -4.41
CA LEU A 68 -3.42 8.48 -4.98
C LEU A 68 -4.56 7.67 -5.59
N LYS A 69 -4.31 7.12 -6.76
CA LYS A 69 -5.31 6.35 -7.47
C LYS A 69 -4.88 4.92 -7.65
N LYS A 70 -5.82 4.06 -7.98
CA LYS A 70 -5.55 2.67 -8.24
C LYS A 70 -4.41 2.55 -9.24
N GLY A 71 -3.47 1.69 -8.97
CA GLY A 71 -2.33 1.50 -9.85
C GLY A 71 -1.13 2.38 -9.56
N ALA A 72 -1.25 3.35 -8.65
CA ALA A 72 -0.11 4.20 -8.31
C ALA A 72 0.99 3.38 -7.68
N HIS A 73 2.22 3.65 -8.08
CA HIS A 73 3.38 2.94 -7.56
C HIS A 73 3.97 3.79 -6.43
N VAL A 74 4.01 3.23 -5.25
CA VAL A 74 4.41 3.99 -4.07
C VAL A 74 5.35 3.21 -3.15
N GLN A 75 6.09 3.96 -2.36
CA GLN A 75 6.85 3.39 -1.26
C GLN A 75 6.25 4.01 0.00
N ILE A 76 5.81 3.18 0.92
CA ILE A 76 5.27 3.69 2.17
C ILE A 76 6.11 3.17 3.32
N GLU A 77 6.14 3.95 4.39
CA GLU A 77 6.83 3.54 5.59
C GLU A 77 5.92 3.90 6.75
N GLY A 78 5.83 3.05 7.71
CA GLY A 78 4.98 3.29 8.87
C GLY A 78 5.16 2.23 9.92
N GLU A 79 4.22 2.16 10.84
CA GLU A 79 4.27 1.17 11.90
C GLU A 79 3.09 0.22 11.77
N ILE A 80 3.30 -0.99 12.24
CA ILE A 80 2.26 -2.01 12.18
C ILE A 80 1.34 -1.81 13.36
N ARG A 81 0.04 -1.76 13.09
CA ARG A 81 -0.97 -1.62 14.12
C ARG A 81 -1.96 -2.76 14.04
N HIS A 82 -2.34 -3.25 15.20
CA HIS A 82 -3.36 -4.28 15.30
C HIS A 82 -4.55 -3.68 16.04
N THR A 83 -5.72 -3.82 15.47
CA THR A 83 -6.93 -3.31 16.10
C THR A 83 -7.94 -4.44 16.17
N GLU A 84 -8.75 -4.43 17.23
CA GLU A 84 -9.82 -5.38 17.37
C GLU A 84 -11.13 -4.61 17.47
N TYR A 85 -12.15 -5.10 16.83
CA TYR A 85 -13.47 -4.52 16.96
C TYR A 85 -14.49 -5.65 16.85
N THR A 86 -15.65 -5.44 17.45
CA THR A 86 -16.71 -6.43 17.39
C THR A 86 -17.81 -5.87 16.49
N PRO A 87 -17.99 -6.45 15.30
CA PRO A 87 -19.05 -5.99 14.41
C PRO A 87 -20.39 -6.22 15.04
N LYS A 88 -21.36 -5.39 14.71
CA LYS A 88 -22.69 -5.50 15.30
C LYS A 88 -23.33 -6.85 15.09
N LYS A 89 -23.02 -7.53 13.99
CA LYS A 89 -23.62 -8.81 13.69
C LYS A 89 -22.78 -9.99 14.12
N ALA A 90 -21.57 -9.75 14.60
CA ALA A 90 -20.72 -10.85 15.01
C ALA A 90 -20.59 -10.88 16.51
N ARG A 91 -20.47 -12.07 17.07
CA ARG A 91 -20.33 -12.22 18.51
C ARG A 91 -18.87 -12.22 18.95
N LYS A 92 -17.95 -12.37 18.00
CA LYS A 92 -16.54 -12.44 18.33
C LYS A 92 -15.83 -11.21 17.81
N PRO A 93 -14.81 -10.73 18.51
CA PRO A 93 -14.06 -9.58 18.01
C PRO A 93 -13.29 -9.99 16.77
N VAL A 94 -13.17 -9.05 15.85
CA VAL A 94 -12.43 -9.25 14.63
C VAL A 94 -11.15 -8.44 14.73
N ARG A 95 -10.04 -9.09 14.45
CA ARG A 95 -8.75 -8.42 14.49
C ARG A 95 -8.37 -7.98 13.09
N THR A 96 -7.97 -6.74 12.96
CA THR A 96 -7.47 -6.23 11.70
C THR A 96 -6.08 -5.69 11.90
N ASP A 97 -5.23 -5.93 10.91
CA ASP A 97 -3.88 -5.42 10.93
C ASP A 97 -3.81 -4.33 9.89
N SER A 98 -3.11 -3.26 10.22
CA SER A 98 -2.94 -2.16 9.29
C SER A 98 -1.59 -1.53 9.48
N ILE A 99 -1.18 -0.69 8.53
CA ILE A 99 0.05 0.05 8.64
C ILE A 99 -0.35 1.50 8.79
N ARG A 100 0.07 2.11 9.88
CA ARG A 100 -0.15 3.53 10.08
C ARG A 100 1.00 4.24 9.41
N VAL A 101 0.72 4.86 8.29
CA VAL A 101 1.74 5.40 7.41
C VAL A 101 2.31 6.70 7.95
N THR A 102 3.62 6.80 8.00
CA THR A 102 4.29 8.01 8.41
C THR A 102 5.01 8.70 7.25
N SER A 103 5.20 7.98 6.15
CA SER A 103 5.89 8.56 5.00
C SER A 103 5.41 7.87 3.72
N ILE A 104 5.19 8.65 2.68
CA ILE A 104 4.77 8.14 1.39
C ILE A 104 5.62 8.80 0.31
N LEU A 105 6.14 8.00 -0.59
CA LEU A 105 6.88 8.50 -1.72
C LEU A 105 6.23 7.91 -2.97
N LYS A 106 5.78 8.77 -3.87
CA LYS A 106 5.19 8.30 -5.12
C LYS A 106 6.32 8.02 -6.08
N LEU A 107 6.36 6.81 -6.58
CA LEU A 107 7.43 6.39 -7.47
C LEU A 107 7.10 6.58 -8.94
N ASP A 108 5.79 6.79 -9.26
CA ASP A 108 5.42 7.07 -10.61
C ASP A 108 5.90 8.47 -10.98
N ARG A 109 6.29 8.66 -12.18
CA ARG A 109 6.75 9.97 -12.60
C ARG A 109 5.61 10.80 -13.13
N ALA A 110 5.74 12.09 -13.00
CA ALA A 110 4.73 12.98 -13.56
C ALA A 110 4.75 12.84 -15.06
N GLU A 111 3.59 12.96 -15.69
CA GLU A 111 3.53 12.78 -17.11
C GLU A 111 4.47 13.62 -17.89
N LYS A 112 4.64 14.85 -17.56
CA LYS A 112 5.52 15.66 -18.34
C LYS A 112 6.97 15.38 -18.07
N ALA A 113 7.32 14.79 -16.97
CA ALA A 113 8.69 14.44 -16.77
C ALA A 113 8.95 13.11 -17.42
N SER A 114 7.95 12.31 -17.54
CA SER A 114 8.18 10.99 -18.03
C SER A 114 8.44 10.94 -19.51
N ALA A 115 8.12 11.99 -20.22
CA ALA A 115 8.39 11.98 -21.65
C ALA A 115 9.86 11.71 -21.91
N ASP A 116 10.72 12.26 -21.11
CA ASP A 116 12.13 12.07 -21.32
C ASP A 116 12.64 10.82 -20.64
N GLU A 117 11.92 10.31 -19.72
CA GLU A 117 12.39 9.15 -18.98
C GLU A 117 11.70 7.87 -19.31
N GLN A 118 10.77 7.91 -20.20
CA GLN A 118 10.07 6.71 -20.54
C GLN A 118 10.99 5.63 -21.06
N GLU A 119 12.06 6.02 -21.69
CA GLU A 119 12.95 5.01 -22.18
C GLU A 119 13.55 4.22 -21.06
N PHE A 120 13.83 4.89 -19.95
CA PHE A 120 14.37 4.17 -18.83
C PHE A 120 13.29 3.36 -18.19
N ASP A 121 12.09 3.91 -18.10
CA ASP A 121 11.03 3.19 -17.45
C ASP A 121 10.65 1.93 -18.17
N GLU A 122 10.88 1.90 -19.44
CA GLU A 122 10.57 0.72 -20.16
C GLU A 122 11.57 -0.33 -20.00
N MET A 123 12.62 -0.03 -19.41
CA MET A 123 13.51 -0.96 -19.25
C MET A 123 13.18 -1.75 -18.28
N PRO A 124 13.52 -2.59 -18.02
CA PRO A 124 13.42 -3.66 -17.38
C PRO A 124 12.34 -3.93 -16.71
N PRO A 125 11.57 -4.30 -17.28
CA PRO A 125 10.45 -4.75 -16.81
C PRO A 125 10.57 -5.81 -15.91
N GLU A 126 11.61 -6.29 -15.80
CA GLU A 126 11.73 -7.34 -14.98
C GLU A 126 11.37 -6.98 -13.67
N GLU A 127 11.45 -5.83 -13.35
CA GLU A 127 11.07 -5.54 -12.08
C GLU A 127 9.68 -5.82 -11.94
N GLU A 128 8.95 -5.78 -12.95
CA GLU A 128 7.64 -6.11 -12.77
C GLU A 128 7.51 -7.49 -12.64
N ALA A 129 8.31 -8.21 -13.17
CA ALA A 129 8.20 -9.62 -13.08
C ALA A 129 8.47 -10.05 -11.69
N ALA A 130 9.12 -9.27 -10.97
CA ALA A 130 9.47 -9.71 -9.65
C ALA A 130 8.31 -9.70 -8.70
#